data_ae43c5324694ea36881b0c1178bad2af
#
_entry.id   ae43c5324694ea36881b0c1178bad2af
#
_cell.length_a   1.000
_cell.length_b   1.000
_cell.length_c   1.000
_cell.angle_alpha   90.00
_cell.angle_beta   90.00
_cell.angle_gamma   90.00
#
_symmetry.space_group_name_H-M   'P 1'
#
loop_
_entity.id
_entity.type
_entity.pdbx_description
1 polymer ?
#
loop_
_entity_poly.entity_id
_entity_poly.type
_entity_poly.pdbx_seq_one_letter_code
_entity_poly.pdbx_strand_id
1 'polypeptide(L)'
;MMKVRNKTRIDGRLYQHSLELKESGPNSKTPGTKFISGNVEIATDNDITNIVTVHYTYVTATTSTGKSNATFNVLKDIIDGKLGSVMANGADNAAVITIDSAIGLNEFFSDRNGKEELVSAKRNEGGFAVVKSSADEDETKRNTFDVDMIITGTRMIEADPEKDLPE
;
A
#
# COMPACT_ATOMS: atom_id res chain seq x y z
N MET A 1 -3.89 -9.65 -27.17
CA MET A 1 -3.02 -9.74 -25.98
C MET A 1 -3.94 -9.70 -24.76
N MET A 2 -4.00 -10.74 -23.95
CA MET A 2 -4.85 -10.80 -22.76
C MET A 2 -4.26 -9.83 -21.73
N LYS A 3 -5.07 -8.89 -21.24
CA LYS A 3 -4.65 -7.91 -20.25
C LYS A 3 -4.77 -8.57 -18.88
N VAL A 4 -3.65 -8.97 -18.28
CA VAL A 4 -3.60 -9.57 -16.95
C VAL A 4 -4.08 -8.54 -15.92
N ARG A 5 -5.03 -8.94 -15.08
CA ARG A 5 -5.55 -8.12 -13.98
C ARG A 5 -4.66 -8.31 -12.75
N ASN A 6 -4.27 -7.22 -12.16
CA ASN A 6 -3.61 -7.17 -10.86
C ASN A 6 -3.99 -5.83 -10.21
N LYS A 7 -5.10 -5.84 -9.51
CA LYS A 7 -5.65 -4.66 -8.85
C LYS A 7 -6.06 -4.99 -7.45
N THR A 8 -5.72 -4.11 -6.53
CA THR A 8 -6.26 -4.12 -5.17
C THR A 8 -6.94 -2.79 -4.91
N ARG A 9 -8.01 -2.80 -4.14
CA ARG A 9 -8.69 -1.61 -3.64
C ARG A 9 -8.71 -1.67 -2.14
N ILE A 10 -8.20 -0.63 -1.52
CA ILE A 10 -8.13 -0.49 -0.08
C ILE A 10 -8.86 0.79 0.29
N ASP A 11 -9.90 0.68 1.10
CA ASP A 11 -10.78 1.77 1.50
C ASP A 11 -10.95 1.77 3.01
N GLY A 12 -10.76 2.91 3.68
CA GLY A 12 -10.88 2.98 5.12
C GLY A 12 -10.25 4.22 5.73
N ARG A 13 -10.09 4.20 7.05
CA ARG A 13 -9.50 5.30 7.81
C ARG A 13 -7.98 5.26 7.75
N LEU A 14 -7.35 6.41 7.54
CA LEU A 14 -5.90 6.56 7.69
C LEU A 14 -5.51 6.19 9.13
N TYR A 15 -4.84 5.05 9.30
CA TYR A 15 -4.40 4.60 10.61
C TYR A 15 -3.14 5.35 11.05
N GLN A 16 -2.07 5.24 10.27
CA GLN A 16 -0.82 5.98 10.42
C GLN A 16 -0.02 5.99 9.12
N HIS A 17 1.13 6.66 9.11
CA HIS A 17 2.03 6.67 7.97
C HIS A 17 3.50 6.80 8.39
N SER A 18 4.39 6.36 7.47
CA SER A 18 5.83 6.63 7.49
C SER A 18 6.30 7.29 6.19
N LEU A 19 5.45 8.16 5.63
CA LEU A 19 5.75 8.89 4.40
C LEU A 19 6.79 9.98 4.65
N GLU A 20 7.71 10.13 3.70
CA GLU A 20 8.74 11.15 3.70
C GLU A 20 8.83 11.85 2.35
N LEU A 21 8.98 13.17 2.38
CA LEU A 21 9.32 13.96 1.20
C LEU A 21 10.85 13.92 1.03
N LYS A 22 11.29 13.37 -0.08
CA LYS A 22 12.70 13.19 -0.44
C LYS A 22 13.05 13.96 -1.70
N GLU A 23 14.35 14.07 -1.97
CA GLU A 23 14.89 14.65 -3.19
C GLU A 23 15.85 13.67 -3.87
N SER A 24 15.73 13.56 -5.18
CA SER A 24 16.58 12.68 -5.99
C SER A 24 18.03 13.16 -5.98
N GLY A 25 18.95 12.26 -5.70
CA GLY A 25 20.38 12.56 -5.64
C GLY A 25 20.97 12.99 -6.99
N PRO A 26 22.21 13.54 -6.98
CA PRO A 26 22.86 14.08 -8.18
C PRO A 26 23.10 13.05 -9.28
N ASN A 27 23.20 11.78 -8.92
CA ASN A 27 23.46 10.68 -9.88
C ASN A 27 22.16 10.01 -10.40
N SER A 28 20.99 10.54 -10.04
CA SER A 28 19.71 10.02 -10.54
C SER A 28 19.46 10.49 -11.98
N LYS A 29 18.50 9.83 -12.67
CA LYS A 29 18.07 10.29 -14.01
C LYS A 29 17.40 11.66 -13.97
N THR A 30 16.89 12.08 -12.82
CA THR A 30 16.18 13.34 -12.58
C THR A 30 16.68 13.99 -11.29
N PRO A 31 17.92 14.55 -11.26
CA PRO A 31 18.47 15.15 -10.04
C PRO A 31 17.59 16.30 -9.53
N GLY A 32 17.49 16.44 -8.21
CA GLY A 32 16.73 17.51 -7.57
C GLY A 32 15.22 17.35 -7.63
N THR A 33 14.71 16.25 -8.20
CA THR A 33 13.26 15.99 -8.23
C THR A 33 12.76 15.59 -6.85
N LYS A 34 11.79 16.34 -6.34
CA LYS A 34 11.10 16.01 -5.08
C LYS A 34 10.09 14.89 -5.30
N PHE A 35 10.12 13.89 -4.44
CA PHE A 35 9.20 12.76 -4.44
C PHE A 35 8.83 12.33 -3.03
N ILE A 36 7.69 11.66 -2.90
CA ILE A 36 7.24 11.05 -1.66
C ILE A 36 7.47 9.54 -1.74
N SER A 37 8.00 8.96 -0.67
CA SER A 37 8.12 7.51 -0.48
C SER A 37 7.79 7.13 0.96
N GLY A 38 7.47 5.86 1.20
CA GLY A 38 7.15 5.32 2.52
C GLY A 38 5.85 4.53 2.51
N ASN A 39 5.28 4.31 3.68
CA ASN A 39 4.07 3.53 3.86
C ASN A 39 2.90 4.38 4.33
N VAL A 40 1.72 3.98 3.89
CA VAL A 40 0.42 4.41 4.43
C VAL A 40 -0.27 3.17 4.97
N GLU A 41 -0.80 3.24 6.18
CA GLU A 41 -1.56 2.18 6.81
C GLU A 41 -3.02 2.61 6.90
N ILE A 42 -3.93 1.75 6.42
CA ILE A 42 -5.37 1.98 6.36
C ILE A 42 -6.08 0.94 7.20
N ALA A 43 -6.92 1.39 8.14
CA ALA A 43 -7.86 0.54 8.86
C ALA A 43 -9.10 0.33 7.98
N THR A 44 -9.34 -0.91 7.58
CA THR A 44 -10.39 -1.27 6.61
C THR A 44 -11.68 -1.75 7.25
N ASP A 45 -11.70 -1.91 8.57
CA ASP A 45 -12.87 -2.25 9.37
C ASP A 45 -13.24 -1.12 10.35
N ASN A 46 -14.43 -1.19 10.94
CA ASN A 46 -14.91 -0.17 11.89
C ASN A 46 -14.23 -0.31 13.26
N ASP A 47 -13.83 -1.54 13.62
CA ASP A 47 -13.21 -1.86 14.92
C ASP A 47 -11.70 -1.57 14.92
N ILE A 48 -11.14 -1.16 13.79
CA ILE A 48 -9.70 -0.81 13.62
C ILE A 48 -8.79 -2.00 13.98
N THR A 49 -9.19 -3.19 13.61
CA THR A 49 -8.41 -4.42 13.83
C THR A 49 -7.72 -4.91 12.55
N ASN A 50 -8.28 -4.60 11.39
CA ASN A 50 -7.75 -4.98 10.09
C ASN A 50 -7.00 -3.81 9.43
N ILE A 51 -5.67 -3.78 9.60
CA ILE A 51 -4.82 -2.70 9.11
C ILE A 51 -4.04 -3.20 7.90
N VAL A 52 -4.20 -2.50 6.78
CA VAL A 52 -3.54 -2.82 5.51
C VAL A 52 -2.47 -1.78 5.20
N THR A 53 -1.24 -2.25 4.96
CA THR A 53 -0.12 -1.41 4.57
C THR A 53 -0.03 -1.28 3.06
N VAL A 54 0.13 -0.04 2.58
CA VAL A 54 0.38 0.30 1.17
C VAL A 54 1.72 1.02 1.07
N HIS A 55 2.58 0.55 0.19
CA HIS A 55 3.92 1.09 -0.02
C HIS A 55 3.99 1.99 -1.24
N TYR A 56 4.51 3.20 -1.07
CA TYR A 56 4.82 4.14 -2.14
C TYR A 56 6.34 4.26 -2.31
N THR A 57 6.84 3.94 -3.50
CA THR A 57 8.28 3.96 -3.78
C THR A 57 8.76 5.34 -4.26
N TYR A 58 8.04 5.92 -5.23
CA TYR A 58 8.48 7.15 -5.89
C TYR A 58 7.29 7.90 -6.49
N VAL A 59 6.71 8.82 -5.73
CA VAL A 59 5.55 9.62 -6.16
C VAL A 59 5.99 11.07 -6.31
N THR A 60 5.99 11.58 -7.55
CA THR A 60 6.39 12.95 -7.88
C THR A 60 5.20 13.88 -7.99
N ALA A 61 5.41 15.18 -7.79
CA ALA A 61 4.38 16.22 -7.86
C ALA A 61 3.72 16.33 -9.24
N THR A 62 4.43 15.93 -10.28
CA THR A 62 3.93 15.92 -11.67
C THR A 62 4.00 14.52 -12.24
N THR A 63 3.03 14.17 -13.07
CA THR A 63 3.02 12.92 -13.84
C THR A 63 4.04 12.98 -14.98
N SER A 64 4.30 11.84 -15.64
CA SER A 64 5.14 11.75 -16.84
C SER A 64 4.64 12.64 -18.00
N THR A 65 3.36 13.03 -17.98
CA THR A 65 2.77 13.95 -18.97
C THR A 65 2.81 15.42 -18.53
N GLY A 66 3.48 15.73 -17.42
CA GLY A 66 3.62 17.10 -16.90
C GLY A 66 2.39 17.63 -16.14
N LYS A 67 1.36 16.82 -15.93
CA LYS A 67 0.17 17.21 -15.17
C LYS A 67 0.41 17.05 -13.66
N SER A 68 -0.32 17.84 -12.84
CA SER A 68 -0.33 17.68 -11.40
C SER A 68 -0.73 16.24 -11.02
N ASN A 69 -0.02 15.67 -10.06
CA ASN A 69 -0.27 14.33 -9.56
C ASN A 69 -1.17 14.38 -8.32
N ALA A 70 -2.44 14.00 -8.47
CA ALA A 70 -3.40 14.02 -7.38
C ALA A 70 -2.97 13.14 -6.19
N THR A 71 -2.37 11.99 -6.44
CA THR A 71 -1.84 11.12 -5.38
C THR A 71 -0.76 11.83 -4.57
N PHE A 72 0.18 12.53 -5.24
CA PHE A 72 1.20 13.31 -4.54
C PHE A 72 0.58 14.33 -3.59
N ASN A 73 -0.48 15.03 -4.02
CA ASN A 73 -1.15 16.02 -3.19
C ASN A 73 -1.78 15.39 -1.94
N VAL A 74 -2.47 14.26 -2.09
CA VAL A 74 -3.04 13.52 -0.95
C VAL A 74 -1.95 13.08 0.02
N LEU A 75 -0.85 12.47 -0.48
CA LEU A 75 0.25 12.02 0.37
C LEU A 75 0.95 13.22 1.05
N LYS A 76 1.06 14.35 0.35
CA LYS A 76 1.63 15.57 0.92
C LYS A 76 0.76 16.14 2.02
N ASP A 77 -0.57 16.12 1.86
CA ASP A 77 -1.52 16.57 2.87
C ASP A 77 -1.50 15.67 4.13
N ILE A 78 -1.20 14.36 3.95
CA ILE A 78 -0.94 13.45 5.09
C ILE A 78 0.35 13.89 5.82
N ILE A 79 1.46 14.08 5.11
CA ILE A 79 2.75 14.52 5.69
C ILE A 79 2.59 15.86 6.43
N ASP A 80 1.84 16.80 5.86
CA ASP A 80 1.61 18.12 6.43
C ASP A 80 0.63 18.13 7.62
N GLY A 81 0.05 16.97 7.96
CA GLY A 81 -0.92 16.84 9.06
C GLY A 81 -2.28 17.47 8.79
N LYS A 82 -2.60 17.79 7.52
CA LYS A 82 -3.93 18.31 7.13
C LYS A 82 -4.98 17.20 7.10
N LEU A 83 -4.55 15.94 6.90
CA LEU A 83 -5.38 14.75 6.98
C LEU A 83 -5.06 14.01 8.27
N GLY A 84 -6.05 13.97 9.17
CA GLY A 84 -5.90 13.29 10.45
C GLY A 84 -5.76 11.79 10.31
N SER A 85 -5.04 11.14 11.25
CA SER A 85 -4.93 9.69 11.35
C SER A 85 -5.50 9.19 12.68
N VAL A 86 -5.84 7.90 12.72
CA VAL A 86 -6.36 7.26 13.95
C VAL A 86 -5.37 7.43 15.10
N MET A 87 -4.08 7.18 14.84
CA MET A 87 -3.05 7.25 15.87
C MET A 87 -2.79 8.67 16.40
N ALA A 88 -2.92 9.69 15.56
CA ALA A 88 -2.67 11.08 15.97
C ALA A 88 -3.92 11.82 16.46
N ASN A 89 -5.09 11.54 15.89
CA ASN A 89 -6.29 12.35 16.05
C ASN A 89 -7.52 11.57 16.54
N GLY A 90 -7.41 10.24 16.68
CA GLY A 90 -8.52 9.34 16.99
C GLY A 90 -9.35 8.97 15.76
N ALA A 91 -10.13 7.89 15.89
CA ALA A 91 -10.90 7.30 14.81
C ALA A 91 -11.90 8.27 14.14
N ASP A 92 -12.56 9.09 14.94
CA ASP A 92 -13.62 10.01 14.47
C ASP A 92 -13.06 11.18 13.64
N ASN A 93 -11.78 11.52 13.84
CA ASN A 93 -11.10 12.61 13.15
C ASN A 93 -10.12 12.11 12.06
N ALA A 94 -10.03 10.80 11.87
CA ALA A 94 -9.17 10.22 10.85
C ALA A 94 -9.77 10.40 9.45
N ALA A 95 -8.94 10.82 8.51
CA ALA A 95 -9.35 10.93 7.12
C ALA A 95 -9.68 9.56 6.54
N VAL A 96 -10.72 9.51 5.71
CA VAL A 96 -11.05 8.32 4.93
C VAL A 96 -10.37 8.40 3.57
N ILE A 97 -9.63 7.36 3.23
CA ILE A 97 -8.83 7.30 2.01
C ILE A 97 -9.12 6.00 1.27
N THR A 98 -9.37 6.13 -0.03
CA THR A 98 -9.41 4.99 -0.95
C THR A 98 -8.11 4.95 -1.74
N ILE A 99 -7.47 3.79 -1.80
CA ILE A 99 -6.24 3.57 -2.56
C ILE A 99 -6.48 2.44 -3.56
N ASP A 100 -6.37 2.74 -4.85
CA ASP A 100 -6.24 1.73 -5.89
C ASP A 100 -4.77 1.35 -5.99
N SER A 101 -4.44 0.09 -5.79
CA SER A 101 -3.07 -0.42 -5.74
C SER A 101 -2.93 -1.71 -6.56
N ALA A 102 -1.76 -2.33 -6.48
CA ALA A 102 -1.48 -3.62 -7.09
C ALA A 102 -0.64 -4.47 -6.13
N ILE A 103 -0.72 -5.79 -6.25
CA ILE A 103 0.19 -6.68 -5.53
C ILE A 103 1.55 -6.64 -6.24
N GLY A 104 2.58 -6.20 -5.54
CA GLY A 104 3.96 -6.20 -5.99
C GLY A 104 4.80 -7.28 -5.31
N LEU A 105 5.82 -7.73 -6.00
CA LEU A 105 6.84 -8.62 -5.47
C LEU A 105 8.13 -7.81 -5.27
N ASN A 106 8.62 -7.78 -4.04
CA ASN A 106 9.90 -7.17 -3.69
C ASN A 106 10.90 -8.29 -3.36
N GLU A 107 11.86 -8.50 -4.24
CA GLU A 107 12.90 -9.49 -4.08
C GLU A 107 14.24 -8.80 -3.86
N PHE A 108 14.94 -9.20 -2.82
CA PHE A 108 16.26 -8.69 -2.50
C PHE A 108 17.09 -9.75 -1.77
N PHE A 109 18.40 -9.67 -1.94
CA PHE A 109 19.31 -10.49 -1.17
C PHE A 109 19.55 -9.85 0.21
N SER A 110 19.43 -10.66 1.25
CA SER A 110 19.70 -10.26 2.64
C SER A 110 20.77 -11.16 3.22
N ASP A 111 21.80 -10.58 3.82
CA ASP A 111 22.78 -11.33 4.58
C ASP A 111 22.23 -11.60 5.98
N ARG A 112 21.88 -12.86 6.25
CA ARG A 112 21.51 -13.33 7.58
C ARG A 112 22.53 -14.37 8.03
N ASN A 113 23.23 -14.06 9.12
CA ASN A 113 24.23 -14.96 9.72
C ASN A 113 25.36 -15.36 8.76
N GLY A 114 25.84 -14.45 7.91
CA GLY A 114 26.91 -14.71 6.94
C GLY A 114 26.48 -15.57 5.74
N LYS A 115 25.17 -15.72 5.52
CA LYS A 115 24.61 -16.37 4.32
C LYS A 115 23.72 -15.40 3.59
N GLU A 116 23.99 -15.24 2.30
CA GLU A 116 23.16 -14.46 1.41
C GLU A 116 21.92 -15.28 1.04
N GLU A 117 20.74 -14.79 1.46
CA GLU A 117 19.45 -15.43 1.20
C GLU A 117 18.58 -14.51 0.35
N LEU A 118 17.90 -15.06 -0.66
CA LEU A 118 16.90 -14.33 -1.43
C LEU A 118 15.63 -14.18 -0.59
N VAL A 119 15.31 -12.96 -0.24
CA VAL A 119 14.05 -12.60 0.46
C VAL A 119 13.05 -12.14 -0.59
N SER A 120 11.88 -12.78 -0.60
CA SER A 120 10.76 -12.44 -1.47
C SER A 120 9.58 -12.00 -0.62
N ALA A 121 9.24 -10.72 -0.70
CA ALA A 121 8.15 -10.12 0.07
C ALA A 121 7.06 -9.59 -0.86
N LYS A 122 5.82 -10.04 -0.65
CA LYS A 122 4.64 -9.47 -1.32
C LYS A 122 4.19 -8.22 -0.58
N ARG A 123 3.81 -7.19 -1.33
CA ARG A 123 3.30 -5.93 -0.76
C ARG A 123 2.26 -5.29 -1.66
N ASN A 124 1.42 -4.42 -1.10
CA ASN A 124 0.55 -3.55 -1.89
C ASN A 124 1.39 -2.36 -2.40
N GLU A 125 1.58 -2.30 -3.71
CA GLU A 125 2.26 -1.17 -4.37
C GLU A 125 1.26 -0.04 -4.56
N GLY A 126 1.50 1.10 -3.94
CA GLY A 126 0.62 2.24 -3.98
C GLY A 126 0.42 2.81 -5.39
N GLY A 127 -0.83 2.99 -5.73
CA GLY A 127 -1.25 3.63 -6.97
C GLY A 127 -2.00 4.94 -6.70
N PHE A 128 -3.22 5.06 -7.23
CA PHE A 128 -4.03 6.25 -7.08
C PHE A 128 -4.66 6.33 -5.69
N ALA A 129 -4.49 7.47 -5.01
CA ALA A 129 -5.08 7.75 -3.71
C ALA A 129 -6.06 8.92 -3.78
N VAL A 130 -7.20 8.78 -3.12
CA VAL A 130 -8.23 9.82 -3.04
C VAL A 130 -8.85 9.89 -1.65
N VAL A 131 -9.10 11.10 -1.17
CA VAL A 131 -9.83 11.34 0.09
C VAL A 131 -11.33 11.22 -0.18
N LYS A 132 -12.04 10.55 0.72
CA LYS A 132 -13.49 10.34 0.67
C LYS A 132 -14.16 10.96 1.88
N SER A 133 -15.47 11.19 1.79
CA SER A 133 -16.30 11.61 2.94
C SER A 133 -16.61 10.45 3.90
N SER A 134 -16.70 9.23 3.38
CA SER A 134 -16.93 8.00 4.16
C SER A 134 -16.30 6.80 3.45
N ALA A 135 -15.96 5.77 4.22
CA ALA A 135 -15.62 4.45 3.67
C ALA A 135 -16.87 3.74 3.13
N ASP A 136 -16.68 2.68 2.35
CA ASP A 136 -17.78 1.82 1.91
C ASP A 136 -18.51 1.27 3.16
N GLU A 137 -19.83 1.26 3.14
CA GLU A 137 -20.65 0.75 4.27
C GLU A 137 -20.42 -0.75 4.46
N ASP A 138 -20.23 -1.48 3.39
CA ASP A 138 -19.93 -2.90 3.38
C ASP A 138 -18.42 -3.13 3.55
N GLU A 139 -18.02 -3.52 4.77
CA GLU A 139 -16.60 -3.76 5.10
C GLU A 139 -15.93 -4.80 4.20
N THR A 140 -16.69 -5.77 3.67
CA THR A 140 -16.14 -6.79 2.76
C THR A 140 -15.65 -6.23 1.44
N LYS A 141 -16.06 -5.00 1.09
CA LYS A 141 -15.63 -4.28 -0.12
C LYS A 141 -14.45 -3.34 0.10
N ARG A 142 -14.05 -3.14 1.36
CA ARG A 142 -13.00 -2.17 1.72
C ARG A 142 -11.59 -2.68 1.46
N ASN A 143 -11.40 -4.00 1.41
CA ASN A 143 -10.11 -4.60 1.09
C ASN A 143 -10.33 -5.74 0.10
N THR A 144 -10.27 -5.41 -1.18
CA THR A 144 -10.56 -6.36 -2.26
C THR A 144 -9.40 -6.44 -3.25
N PHE A 145 -9.27 -7.57 -3.92
CA PHE A 145 -8.33 -7.76 -5.02
C PHE A 145 -8.99 -8.44 -6.21
N ASP A 146 -8.57 -8.07 -7.40
CA ASP A 146 -8.95 -8.65 -8.69
C ASP A 146 -7.68 -9.02 -9.45
N VAL A 147 -7.32 -10.31 -9.41
CA VAL A 147 -6.02 -10.82 -9.88
C VAL A 147 -6.23 -12.05 -10.77
N ASP A 148 -5.64 -12.02 -11.95
CA ASP A 148 -5.55 -13.22 -12.80
C ASP A 148 -4.38 -14.09 -12.34
N MET A 149 -4.67 -15.36 -12.03
CA MET A 149 -3.66 -16.31 -11.54
C MET A 149 -3.58 -17.54 -12.44
N ILE A 150 -2.37 -18.09 -12.55
CA ILE A 150 -2.13 -19.40 -13.18
C ILE A 150 -1.85 -20.41 -12.07
N ILE A 151 -2.66 -21.44 -11.97
CA ILE A 151 -2.40 -22.54 -11.05
C ILE A 151 -1.38 -23.47 -11.70
N THR A 152 -0.17 -23.50 -11.14
CA THR A 152 0.94 -24.34 -11.65
C THR A 152 1.04 -25.70 -10.95
N GLY A 153 0.33 -25.87 -9.82
CA GLY A 153 0.30 -27.12 -9.09
C GLY A 153 -0.58 -27.00 -7.84
N THR A 154 -1.01 -28.13 -7.35
CA THR A 154 -1.74 -28.27 -6.09
C THR A 154 -1.08 -29.33 -5.23
N ARG A 155 -1.12 -29.17 -3.90
CA ARG A 155 -0.74 -30.22 -2.94
C ARG A 155 -1.79 -30.28 -1.85
N MET A 156 -2.09 -31.49 -1.37
CA MET A 156 -2.82 -31.64 -0.14
C MET A 156 -1.92 -31.27 1.04
N ILE A 157 -2.46 -30.49 1.96
CA ILE A 157 -1.84 -30.19 3.25
C ILE A 157 -2.65 -30.96 4.27
N GLU A 158 -2.01 -31.88 4.99
CA GLU A 158 -2.66 -32.58 6.10
C GLU A 158 -2.95 -31.56 7.21
N ALA A 159 -4.09 -31.75 7.88
CA ALA A 159 -4.48 -30.94 9.02
C ALA A 159 -3.40 -30.99 10.09
N ASP A 160 -2.93 -29.84 10.53
CA ASP A 160 -1.96 -29.73 11.63
C ASP A 160 -2.68 -29.09 12.83
N PRO A 161 -3.09 -29.90 13.82
CA PRO A 161 -3.86 -29.39 14.96
C PRO A 161 -3.08 -28.39 15.84
N GLU A 162 -1.73 -28.34 15.73
CA GLU A 162 -0.92 -27.35 16.44
C GLU A 162 -0.87 -25.99 15.72
N LYS A 163 -1.25 -25.94 14.43
CA LYS A 163 -1.19 -24.73 13.61
C LYS A 163 -2.54 -24.15 13.23
N ASP A 164 -3.63 -24.76 13.75
CA ASP A 164 -5.01 -24.33 13.43
C ASP A 164 -5.30 -24.21 11.92
N LEU A 165 -4.63 -25.02 11.09
CA LEU A 165 -4.84 -25.06 9.66
C LEU A 165 -6.10 -25.87 9.34
N PRO A 166 -7.06 -25.31 8.56
CA PRO A 166 -8.24 -26.05 8.12
C PRO A 166 -7.86 -27.21 7.18
N GLU A 167 -8.67 -28.26 7.19
CA GLU A 167 -8.57 -29.39 6.25
C GLU A 167 -8.74 -28.97 4.78
#